data_7cc868386be51eaced2500594b1d5fae
#
_entry.id   7cc868386be51eaced2500594b1d5fae
#
_cell.length_a   1.000
_cell.length_b   1.000
_cell.length_c   1.000
_cell.angle_alpha   90.00
_cell.angle_beta   90.00
_cell.angle_gamma   90.00
#
_symmetry.space_group_name_H-M   'P 1'
#
loop_
_entity.id
_entity.type
_entity.pdbx_description
1 polymer ?
#
loop_
_entity_poly.entity_id
_entity_poly.type
_entity_poly.pdbx_seq_one_letter_code
_entity_poly.pdbx_strand_id
1 'polypeptide(L)'
;MRNENGKSIRGQEGGEVRRVIKDSLFPVSLFAIYLGVLFLMSGIHEGLLVLMNKRGWNEIIQTAVPMLYWGAVAVGLTLFTRKKIKDTYEAPLHRLAKATRQVAGGDFSVYVPTVHTADRLDYLDVMILDFNKMVEELGSVETLKTDFVSNVSHEMKTPIAVIKNYAELLRTGNGTAEERQEYARNIEAAAGRLSDLISNILRLNKLENQRIDPEMETCDLCAQLEECILQYEELWDEKDLELEIEMEDRAFVQADRSLLELVWNNLLSNAGKFTEPGGTVTVRQRTVKGYVEVSVADTGCGMA
;
A
#
# COMPACT_ATOMS: atom_id res chain seq x y z
N MET A 1 5.98 -14.32 35.73
CA MET A 1 6.68 -13.70 36.87
C MET A 1 6.77 -12.21 36.63
N ARG A 2 6.11 -11.39 37.42
CA ARG A 2 6.15 -9.93 37.37
C ARG A 2 7.41 -9.44 38.08
N ASN A 3 8.20 -8.61 37.45
CA ASN A 3 9.31 -7.93 38.11
C ASN A 3 8.88 -6.50 38.47
N GLU A 4 9.31 -6.05 39.62
CA GLU A 4 8.78 -4.88 40.38
C GLU A 4 8.99 -3.48 39.75
N ASN A 5 9.41 -3.36 38.49
CA ASN A 5 9.65 -2.06 37.85
C ASN A 5 8.86 -1.80 36.55
N GLY A 6 7.76 -2.50 36.34
CA GLY A 6 6.74 -2.06 35.34
C GLY A 6 7.21 -1.91 33.86
N LYS A 7 8.38 -2.44 33.46
CA LYS A 7 8.82 -2.44 32.06
C LYS A 7 8.66 -3.82 31.43
N SER A 8 7.64 -3.97 30.61
CA SER A 8 7.49 -5.12 29.72
C SER A 8 8.49 -5.00 28.58
N ILE A 9 9.47 -5.92 28.57
CA ILE A 9 10.35 -6.16 27.41
C ILE A 9 9.54 -7.06 26.46
N ARG A 10 9.06 -6.54 25.36
CA ARG A 10 8.57 -7.33 24.22
C ARG A 10 9.34 -6.92 22.98
N GLY A 11 9.76 -7.95 22.23
CA GLY A 11 10.72 -7.90 21.15
C GLY A 11 10.37 -6.97 19.98
N GLN A 12 11.43 -6.60 19.31
CA GLN A 12 11.46 -5.88 18.06
C GLN A 12 10.74 -6.69 16.97
N GLU A 13 9.60 -6.22 16.54
CA GLU A 13 8.99 -6.54 15.25
C GLU A 13 8.54 -5.23 14.61
N GLY A 14 9.03 -4.98 13.37
CA GLY A 14 8.56 -3.97 12.43
C GLY A 14 8.52 -2.54 12.96
N GLY A 15 9.23 -1.62 12.33
CA GLY A 15 9.38 -0.21 12.71
C GLY A 15 8.09 0.61 12.79
N GLU A 16 7.14 0.24 13.64
CA GLU A 16 6.06 1.11 14.08
C GLU A 16 6.65 2.14 15.05
N VAL A 17 6.80 3.35 14.57
CA VAL A 17 7.01 4.53 15.41
C VAL A 17 5.89 4.51 16.44
N ARG A 18 6.21 4.19 17.70
CA ARG A 18 5.27 4.16 18.83
C ARG A 18 4.75 5.59 19.02
N ARG A 19 3.64 5.90 18.36
CA ARG A 19 2.97 7.21 18.44
C ARG A 19 2.51 7.38 19.87
N VAL A 20 3.08 8.35 20.59
CA VAL A 20 2.65 8.71 21.95
C VAL A 20 1.35 9.50 21.82
N ILE A 21 0.24 8.80 21.81
CA ILE A 21 -1.09 9.41 21.82
C ILE A 21 -1.37 9.91 23.22
N LYS A 22 -1.71 11.19 23.34
CA LYS A 22 -2.10 11.77 24.61
C LYS A 22 -3.56 11.42 24.91
N ASP A 23 -3.77 10.50 25.84
CA ASP A 23 -5.07 9.91 26.22
C ASP A 23 -6.06 10.87 26.90
N SER A 24 -6.01 12.17 26.68
CA SER A 24 -6.97 13.06 27.31
C SER A 24 -7.99 13.61 26.33
N LEU A 25 -9.15 12.96 26.27
CA LEU A 25 -10.36 13.44 25.59
C LEU A 25 -10.85 14.81 26.11
N PHE A 26 -10.41 15.22 27.27
CA PHE A 26 -10.74 16.51 27.86
C PHE A 26 -9.46 17.28 28.19
N PRO A 27 -9.15 18.38 27.49
CA PRO A 27 -7.95 19.14 27.79
C PRO A 27 -8.09 19.78 29.18
N VAL A 28 -7.31 19.27 30.14
CA VAL A 28 -7.22 19.81 31.52
C VAL A 28 -6.99 21.32 31.52
N SER A 29 -6.27 21.81 30.50
CA SER A 29 -6.06 23.25 30.26
C SER A 29 -7.37 24.02 30.01
N LEU A 30 -8.33 23.43 29.32
CA LEU A 30 -9.62 24.05 29.06
C LEU A 30 -10.46 24.11 30.37
N PHE A 31 -10.45 23.03 31.13
CA PHE A 31 -11.07 23.02 32.45
C PHE A 31 -10.47 24.08 33.37
N ALA A 32 -9.13 24.19 33.43
CA ALA A 32 -8.45 25.22 34.23
C ALA A 32 -8.84 26.64 33.79
N ILE A 33 -8.96 26.89 32.47
CA ILE A 33 -9.41 28.18 31.94
C ILE A 33 -10.86 28.48 32.42
N TYR A 34 -11.78 27.54 32.27
CA TYR A 34 -13.16 27.73 32.72
C TYR A 34 -13.23 27.98 34.22
N LEU A 35 -12.49 27.21 35.02
CA LEU A 35 -12.44 27.37 36.46
C LEU A 35 -11.90 28.74 36.83
N GLY A 36 -10.80 29.18 36.21
CA GLY A 36 -10.20 30.49 36.41
C GLY A 36 -11.16 31.64 36.08
N VAL A 37 -11.86 31.53 34.93
CA VAL A 37 -12.86 32.53 34.51
C VAL A 37 -14.01 32.58 35.49
N LEU A 38 -14.54 31.44 35.95
CA LEU A 38 -15.65 31.40 36.91
C LEU A 38 -15.22 32.00 38.25
N PHE A 39 -14.02 31.70 38.77
CA PHE A 39 -13.52 32.32 39.99
C PHE A 39 -13.37 33.82 39.85
N LEU A 40 -12.79 34.31 38.77
CA LEU A 40 -12.63 35.74 38.51
C LEU A 40 -14.00 36.44 38.44
N MET A 41 -14.93 35.85 37.71
CA MET A 41 -16.27 36.39 37.52
C MET A 41 -17.06 36.36 38.85
N SER A 42 -16.87 35.36 39.72
CA SER A 42 -17.45 35.30 41.06
C SER A 42 -16.91 36.40 41.95
N GLY A 43 -15.60 36.68 41.91
CA GLY A 43 -15.01 37.80 42.67
C GLY A 43 -15.55 39.18 42.24
N ILE A 44 -15.73 39.38 40.91
CA ILE A 44 -16.35 40.60 40.36
C ILE A 44 -17.82 40.70 40.82
N HIS A 45 -18.55 39.60 40.85
CA HIS A 45 -19.92 39.57 41.33
C HIS A 45 -20.04 40.00 42.79
N GLU A 46 -19.22 39.44 43.70
CA GLU A 46 -19.17 39.83 45.11
C GLU A 46 -18.84 41.31 45.28
N GLY A 47 -17.80 41.80 44.54
CA GLY A 47 -17.46 43.22 44.55
C GLY A 47 -18.60 44.14 44.09
N LEU A 48 -19.36 43.70 43.08
CA LEU A 48 -20.54 44.41 42.56
C LEU A 48 -21.64 44.48 43.64
N LEU A 49 -21.95 43.40 44.32
CA LEU A 49 -22.94 43.36 45.41
C LEU A 49 -22.55 44.28 46.56
N VAL A 50 -21.30 44.28 47.01
CA VAL A 50 -20.80 45.16 48.05
C VAL A 50 -20.94 46.63 47.64
N LEU A 51 -20.64 46.98 46.39
CA LEU A 51 -20.75 48.36 45.88
C LEU A 51 -22.22 48.83 45.83
N MET A 52 -23.12 47.97 45.38
CA MET A 52 -24.56 48.24 45.28
C MET A 52 -25.16 48.46 46.65
N ASN A 53 -24.80 47.62 47.65
CA ASN A 53 -25.24 47.74 48.98
C ASN A 53 -24.76 49.05 49.66
N LYS A 54 -23.48 49.41 49.44
CA LYS A 54 -22.93 50.69 49.95
C LYS A 54 -23.63 51.93 49.38
N ARG A 55 -24.16 51.84 48.16
CA ARG A 55 -24.86 52.94 47.49
C ARG A 55 -26.36 52.97 47.71
N GLY A 56 -26.90 52.02 48.46
CA GLY A 56 -28.33 51.95 48.82
C GLY A 56 -29.23 51.72 47.60
N TRP A 57 -28.84 50.93 46.66
CA TRP A 57 -29.64 50.62 45.46
C TRP A 57 -30.88 49.81 45.84
N ASN A 58 -31.96 49.98 45.07
CA ASN A 58 -33.21 49.25 45.27
C ASN A 58 -33.04 47.75 45.16
N GLU A 59 -33.73 46.94 45.95
CA GLU A 59 -33.67 45.46 45.93
C GLU A 59 -33.90 44.85 44.57
N ILE A 60 -34.79 45.46 43.75
CA ILE A 60 -35.03 44.99 42.35
C ILE A 60 -33.78 45.14 41.49
N ILE A 61 -33.05 46.23 41.66
CA ILE A 61 -31.80 46.46 40.88
C ILE A 61 -30.69 45.54 41.39
N GLN A 62 -30.63 45.30 42.71
CA GLN A 62 -29.65 44.39 43.34
C GLN A 62 -29.82 42.94 42.88
N THR A 63 -31.01 42.52 42.42
CA THR A 63 -31.25 41.21 41.84
C THR A 63 -31.09 41.20 40.31
N ALA A 64 -31.59 42.22 39.62
CA ALA A 64 -31.60 42.27 38.17
C ALA A 64 -30.18 42.43 37.57
N VAL A 65 -29.32 43.28 38.18
CA VAL A 65 -27.95 43.51 37.63
C VAL A 65 -27.09 42.27 37.71
N PRO A 66 -27.01 41.50 38.80
CA PRO A 66 -26.30 40.21 38.81
C PRO A 66 -26.85 39.17 37.84
N MET A 67 -28.17 39.10 37.67
CA MET A 67 -28.77 38.20 36.66
C MET A 67 -28.30 38.54 35.23
N LEU A 68 -28.33 39.81 34.86
CA LEU A 68 -27.83 40.27 33.57
C LEU A 68 -26.34 40.02 33.41
N TYR A 69 -25.55 40.25 34.46
CA TYR A 69 -24.11 39.96 34.47
C TYR A 69 -23.83 38.47 34.20
N TRP A 70 -24.47 37.56 34.93
CA TRP A 70 -24.29 36.12 34.70
C TRP A 70 -24.84 35.67 33.37
N GLY A 71 -25.90 36.28 32.86
CA GLY A 71 -26.39 36.08 31.51
C GLY A 71 -25.33 36.45 30.45
N ALA A 72 -24.67 37.60 30.60
CA ALA A 72 -23.60 38.03 29.72
C ALA A 72 -22.38 37.10 29.79
N VAL A 73 -21.99 36.62 30.98
CA VAL A 73 -20.90 35.64 31.18
C VAL A 73 -21.25 34.33 30.48
N ALA A 74 -22.49 33.82 30.67
CA ALA A 74 -22.93 32.60 30.01
C ALA A 74 -22.89 32.68 28.47
N VAL A 75 -23.34 33.80 27.91
CA VAL A 75 -23.24 34.05 26.44
C VAL A 75 -21.79 34.08 26.01
N GLY A 76 -20.92 34.80 26.69
CA GLY A 76 -19.50 34.89 26.40
C GLY A 76 -18.80 33.50 26.40
N LEU A 77 -19.05 32.71 27.46
CA LEU A 77 -18.51 31.35 27.56
C LEU A 77 -19.05 30.44 26.44
N THR A 78 -20.34 30.57 26.11
CA THR A 78 -20.95 29.77 25.03
C THR A 78 -20.32 30.08 23.69
N LEU A 79 -20.13 31.38 23.35
CA LEU A 79 -19.50 31.81 22.12
C LEU A 79 -18.03 31.35 22.05
N PHE A 80 -17.30 31.46 23.15
CA PHE A 80 -15.92 30.97 23.26
C PHE A 80 -15.85 29.45 23.02
N THR A 81 -16.70 28.69 23.70
CA THR A 81 -16.77 27.23 23.54
C THR A 81 -17.10 26.83 22.12
N ARG A 82 -18.13 27.46 21.55
CA ARG A 82 -18.53 27.21 20.15
C ARG A 82 -17.39 27.45 19.17
N LYS A 83 -16.68 28.58 19.34
CA LYS A 83 -15.51 28.88 18.49
C LYS A 83 -14.43 27.81 18.66
N LYS A 84 -14.13 27.44 19.90
CA LYS A 84 -13.08 26.44 20.18
C LYS A 84 -13.42 25.06 19.60
N ILE A 85 -14.67 24.62 19.74
CA ILE A 85 -15.14 23.35 19.15
C ILE A 85 -15.06 23.39 17.64
N LYS A 86 -15.49 24.50 17.03
CA LYS A 86 -15.44 24.68 15.58
C LYS A 86 -14.02 24.57 15.05
N ASP A 87 -13.06 25.25 15.68
CA ASP A 87 -11.69 25.30 15.20
C ASP A 87 -10.92 23.97 15.46
N THR A 88 -11.22 23.30 16.60
CA THR A 88 -10.50 22.10 17.03
C THR A 88 -11.04 20.82 16.39
N TYR A 89 -12.35 20.72 16.16
CA TYR A 89 -12.98 19.47 15.71
C TYR A 89 -13.76 19.62 14.40
N GLU A 90 -14.65 20.62 14.31
CA GLU A 90 -15.58 20.74 13.18
C GLU A 90 -14.84 21.03 11.85
N ALA A 91 -13.92 21.96 11.86
CA ALA A 91 -13.15 22.34 10.65
C ALA A 91 -12.23 21.23 10.14
N PRO A 92 -11.47 20.50 10.97
CA PRO A 92 -10.69 19.34 10.51
C PRO A 92 -11.55 18.20 10.01
N LEU A 93 -12.65 17.87 10.69
CA LEU A 93 -13.60 16.84 10.24
C LEU A 93 -14.23 17.19 8.89
N HIS A 94 -14.55 18.48 8.68
CA HIS A 94 -15.08 18.93 7.39
C HIS A 94 -14.05 18.81 6.26
N ARG A 95 -12.76 19.09 6.55
CA ARG A 95 -11.66 18.87 5.59
C ARG A 95 -11.50 17.40 5.26
N LEU A 96 -11.52 16.53 6.27
CA LEU A 96 -11.43 15.08 6.09
C LEU A 96 -12.61 14.55 5.26
N ALA A 97 -13.85 14.97 5.56
CA ALA A 97 -15.04 14.60 4.80
C ALA A 97 -14.98 15.06 3.33
N LYS A 98 -14.43 16.26 3.07
CA LYS A 98 -14.21 16.74 1.70
C LYS A 98 -13.16 15.89 0.98
N ALA A 99 -12.03 15.60 1.63
CA ALA A 99 -10.97 14.77 1.08
C ALA A 99 -11.48 13.35 0.76
N THR A 100 -12.25 12.75 1.65
CA THR A 100 -12.87 11.43 1.41
C THR A 100 -13.75 11.41 0.16
N ARG A 101 -14.50 12.49 -0.11
CA ARG A 101 -15.30 12.59 -1.34
C ARG A 101 -14.45 12.72 -2.60
N GLN A 102 -13.31 13.40 -2.52
CA GLN A 102 -12.36 13.51 -3.64
C GLN A 102 -11.73 12.17 -3.95
N VAL A 103 -11.28 11.43 -2.92
CA VAL A 103 -10.75 10.06 -3.05
C VAL A 103 -11.82 9.12 -3.64
N ALA A 104 -13.07 9.20 -3.19
CA ALA A 104 -14.17 8.43 -3.75
C ALA A 104 -14.46 8.77 -5.23
N GLY A 105 -14.07 9.96 -5.68
CA GLY A 105 -14.11 10.39 -7.08
C GLY A 105 -12.88 10.02 -7.91
N GLY A 106 -11.90 9.28 -7.31
CA GLY A 106 -10.67 8.85 -7.98
C GLY A 106 -9.50 9.83 -7.88
N ASP A 107 -9.61 10.92 -7.09
CA ASP A 107 -8.48 11.82 -6.85
C ASP A 107 -7.68 11.35 -5.63
N PHE A 108 -6.57 10.66 -5.90
CA PHE A 108 -5.65 10.15 -4.89
C PHE A 108 -4.49 11.12 -4.60
N SER A 109 -4.49 12.33 -5.16
CA SER A 109 -3.48 13.36 -4.86
C SER A 109 -3.77 14.16 -3.59
N VAL A 110 -4.89 13.87 -2.94
CA VAL A 110 -5.41 14.59 -1.78
C VAL A 110 -4.58 14.30 -0.53
N TYR A 111 -4.21 15.37 0.17
CA TYR A 111 -3.53 15.29 1.46
C TYR A 111 -4.24 16.17 2.50
N VAL A 112 -4.50 15.64 3.68
CA VAL A 112 -5.10 16.36 4.81
C VAL A 112 -4.02 16.63 5.86
N PRO A 113 -3.70 17.92 6.17
CA PRO A 113 -2.72 18.22 7.20
C PRO A 113 -3.27 17.91 8.61
N THR A 114 -2.40 17.43 9.50
CA THR A 114 -2.70 17.24 10.93
C THR A 114 -3.03 18.58 11.60
N VAL A 115 -3.79 18.52 12.69
CA VAL A 115 -4.17 19.70 13.47
C VAL A 115 -3.04 20.10 14.42
N HIS A 116 -2.36 19.12 15.01
CA HIS A 116 -1.30 19.32 15.96
C HIS A 116 0.08 18.93 15.40
N THR A 117 1.13 19.41 16.05
CA THR A 117 2.51 19.06 15.72
C THR A 117 2.83 17.62 16.12
N ALA A 118 3.87 17.03 15.54
CA ALA A 118 4.27 15.64 15.74
C ALA A 118 4.45 15.21 17.21
N ASP A 119 4.77 16.17 18.09
CA ASP A 119 5.00 15.95 19.53
C ASP A 119 3.71 15.85 20.35
N ARG A 120 2.54 16.17 19.78
CA ARG A 120 1.26 16.30 20.50
C ARG A 120 0.07 15.77 19.71
N LEU A 121 0.25 14.66 19.03
CA LEU A 121 -0.82 14.03 18.24
C LEU A 121 -1.97 13.59 19.15
N ASP A 122 -3.20 13.86 18.73
CA ASP A 122 -4.42 13.30 19.29
C ASP A 122 -5.02 12.22 18.38
N TYR A 123 -6.15 11.64 18.77
CA TYR A 123 -6.83 10.60 17.99
C TYR A 123 -7.28 11.09 16.60
N LEU A 124 -7.63 12.38 16.47
CA LEU A 124 -8.01 12.96 15.18
C LEU A 124 -6.81 13.07 14.25
N ASP A 125 -5.65 13.45 14.78
CA ASP A 125 -4.42 13.50 14.00
C ASP A 125 -3.99 12.10 13.53
N VAL A 126 -4.11 11.08 14.41
CA VAL A 126 -3.82 9.69 14.02
C VAL A 126 -4.77 9.24 12.89
N MET A 127 -6.07 9.53 13.01
CA MET A 127 -7.04 9.22 11.96
C MET A 127 -6.72 9.92 10.64
N ILE A 128 -6.26 11.17 10.68
CA ILE A 128 -5.83 11.92 9.49
C ILE A 128 -4.58 11.27 8.87
N LEU A 129 -3.59 10.87 9.68
CA LEU A 129 -2.39 10.20 9.20
C LEU A 129 -2.70 8.84 8.56
N ASP A 130 -3.56 8.05 9.19
CA ASP A 130 -3.97 6.75 8.66
C ASP A 130 -4.81 6.92 7.37
N PHE A 131 -5.66 7.96 7.30
CA PHE A 131 -6.34 8.34 6.06
C PHE A 131 -5.36 8.70 4.94
N ASN A 132 -4.36 9.55 5.21
CA ASN A 132 -3.36 9.94 4.21
C ASN A 132 -2.57 8.72 3.71
N LYS A 133 -2.16 7.82 4.62
CA LYS A 133 -1.48 6.56 4.25
C LYS A 133 -2.36 5.69 3.36
N MET A 134 -3.63 5.52 3.71
CA MET A 134 -4.58 4.77 2.87
C MET A 134 -4.72 5.38 1.47
N VAL A 135 -4.78 6.72 1.37
CA VAL A 135 -4.87 7.42 0.07
C VAL A 135 -3.62 7.19 -0.76
N GLU A 136 -2.43 7.25 -0.15
CA GLU A 136 -1.15 6.97 -0.80
C GLU A 136 -1.10 5.52 -1.34
N GLU A 137 -1.49 4.54 -0.54
CA GLU A 137 -1.56 3.14 -0.94
C GLU A 137 -2.55 2.91 -2.09
N LEU A 138 -3.75 3.52 -2.02
CA LEU A 138 -4.74 3.47 -3.11
C LEU A 138 -4.22 4.11 -4.40
N GLY A 139 -3.55 5.26 -4.29
CA GLY A 139 -2.94 5.94 -5.43
C GLY A 139 -1.86 5.09 -6.11
N SER A 140 -1.04 4.41 -5.31
CA SER A 140 -0.02 3.48 -5.82
C SER A 140 -0.64 2.31 -6.58
N VAL A 141 -1.71 1.72 -6.04
CA VAL A 141 -2.45 0.62 -6.71
C VAL A 141 -3.06 1.08 -8.03
N GLU A 142 -3.69 2.28 -8.07
CA GLU A 142 -4.29 2.80 -9.30
C GLU A 142 -3.24 3.14 -10.37
N THR A 143 -2.07 3.65 -9.96
CA THR A 143 -0.94 3.88 -10.87
C THR A 143 -0.45 2.56 -11.47
N LEU A 144 -0.18 1.55 -10.62
CA LEU A 144 0.24 0.22 -11.07
C LEU A 144 -0.77 -0.40 -12.04
N LYS A 145 -2.07 -0.27 -11.76
CA LYS A 145 -3.14 -0.77 -12.64
C LYS A 145 -3.14 -0.07 -14.00
N THR A 146 -2.98 1.26 -14.01
CA THR A 146 -2.93 2.05 -15.23
C THR A 146 -1.70 1.70 -16.07
N ASP A 147 -0.53 1.60 -15.44
CA ASP A 147 0.71 1.21 -16.09
C ASP A 147 0.63 -0.22 -16.64
N PHE A 148 0.04 -1.15 -15.88
CA PHE A 148 -0.20 -2.51 -16.34
C PHE A 148 -1.05 -2.54 -17.62
N VAL A 149 -2.21 -1.85 -17.63
CA VAL A 149 -3.10 -1.80 -18.81
C VAL A 149 -2.38 -1.16 -20.01
N SER A 150 -1.60 -0.11 -19.79
CA SER A 150 -0.80 0.55 -20.81
C SER A 150 0.25 -0.40 -21.42
N ASN A 151 1.03 -1.06 -20.56
CA ASN A 151 2.07 -2.00 -20.97
C ASN A 151 1.49 -3.20 -21.71
N VAL A 152 0.41 -3.80 -21.21
CA VAL A 152 -0.30 -4.89 -21.91
C VAL A 152 -0.74 -4.44 -23.30
N SER A 153 -1.30 -3.22 -23.41
CA SER A 153 -1.75 -2.68 -24.70
C SER A 153 -0.59 -2.51 -25.69
N HIS A 154 0.56 -2.07 -25.22
CA HIS A 154 1.76 -1.95 -26.03
C HIS A 154 2.31 -3.31 -26.47
N GLU A 155 2.43 -4.25 -25.53
CA GLU A 155 2.90 -5.61 -25.79
C GLU A 155 1.98 -6.40 -26.74
N MET A 156 0.68 -6.11 -26.76
CA MET A 156 -0.26 -6.69 -27.73
C MET A 156 -0.18 -6.06 -29.11
N LYS A 157 0.04 -4.73 -29.21
CA LYS A 157 0.10 -4.03 -30.50
C LYS A 157 1.24 -4.51 -31.39
N THR A 158 2.40 -4.80 -30.81
CA THR A 158 3.60 -5.21 -31.53
C THR A 158 3.38 -6.52 -32.31
N PRO A 159 3.01 -7.65 -31.70
CA PRO A 159 2.79 -8.89 -32.44
C PRO A 159 1.63 -8.78 -33.43
N ILE A 160 0.56 -8.04 -33.10
CA ILE A 160 -0.55 -7.79 -34.04
C ILE A 160 -0.07 -7.04 -35.28
N ALA A 161 0.79 -6.02 -35.13
CA ALA A 161 1.37 -5.31 -36.27
C ALA A 161 2.26 -6.21 -37.14
N VAL A 162 3.06 -7.09 -36.53
CA VAL A 162 3.89 -8.07 -37.24
C VAL A 162 3.02 -9.02 -38.05
N ILE A 163 1.99 -9.63 -37.40
CA ILE A 163 1.05 -10.52 -38.08
C ILE A 163 0.38 -9.83 -39.28
N LYS A 164 -0.11 -8.61 -39.07
CA LYS A 164 -0.79 -7.83 -40.12
C LYS A 164 0.16 -7.56 -41.30
N ASN A 165 1.36 -7.09 -41.02
CA ASN A 165 2.33 -6.74 -42.07
C ASN A 165 2.75 -7.95 -42.94
N TYR A 166 3.09 -9.07 -42.29
CA TYR A 166 3.48 -10.27 -43.03
C TYR A 166 2.28 -10.94 -43.74
N ALA A 167 1.09 -10.89 -43.17
CA ALA A 167 -0.12 -11.34 -43.85
C ALA A 167 -0.43 -10.49 -45.09
N GLU A 168 -0.19 -9.19 -45.05
CA GLU A 168 -0.34 -8.29 -46.22
C GLU A 168 0.69 -8.60 -47.29
N LEU A 169 1.96 -8.86 -46.94
CA LEU A 169 3.00 -9.32 -47.88
C LEU A 169 2.63 -10.65 -48.54
N LEU A 170 2.14 -11.63 -47.80
CA LEU A 170 1.61 -12.88 -48.33
C LEU A 170 0.46 -12.66 -49.30
N ARG A 171 -0.48 -11.76 -48.99
CA ARG A 171 -1.65 -11.46 -49.81
C ARG A 171 -1.29 -10.77 -51.13
N THR A 172 -0.23 -9.95 -51.17
CA THR A 172 0.21 -9.29 -52.42
C THR A 172 0.84 -10.24 -53.41
N GLY A 173 1.21 -11.44 -53.01
CA GLY A 173 1.76 -12.49 -53.87
C GLY A 173 3.17 -12.21 -54.40
N ASN A 174 3.77 -11.10 -54.03
CA ASN A 174 5.11 -10.71 -54.45
C ASN A 174 6.12 -11.35 -53.49
N GLY A 175 6.83 -12.41 -53.95
CA GLY A 175 7.90 -13.05 -53.18
C GLY A 175 8.17 -14.47 -53.65
N THR A 176 9.39 -14.94 -53.41
CA THR A 176 9.81 -16.32 -53.65
C THR A 176 9.10 -17.30 -52.72
N ALA A 177 9.21 -18.58 -52.95
CA ALA A 177 8.65 -19.61 -52.07
C ALA A 177 9.29 -19.56 -50.68
N GLU A 178 10.58 -19.29 -50.63
CA GLU A 178 11.38 -19.14 -49.40
C GLU A 178 10.93 -17.94 -48.58
N GLU A 179 10.74 -16.77 -49.20
CA GLU A 179 10.24 -15.56 -48.52
C GLU A 179 8.83 -15.76 -47.98
N ARG A 180 7.95 -16.44 -48.69
CA ARG A 180 6.59 -16.75 -48.19
C ARG A 180 6.63 -17.68 -46.99
N GLN A 181 7.55 -18.62 -46.95
CA GLN A 181 7.73 -19.53 -45.80
C GLN A 181 8.29 -18.75 -44.59
N GLU A 182 9.19 -17.80 -44.82
CA GLU A 182 9.69 -16.93 -43.78
C GLU A 182 8.59 -16.03 -43.21
N TYR A 183 7.75 -15.43 -44.07
CA TYR A 183 6.60 -14.64 -43.63
C TYR A 183 5.61 -15.45 -42.77
N ALA A 184 5.36 -16.70 -43.20
CA ALA A 184 4.49 -17.61 -42.42
C ALA A 184 5.08 -17.94 -41.05
N ARG A 185 6.39 -18.21 -40.95
CA ARG A 185 7.09 -18.42 -39.67
C ARG A 185 7.03 -17.20 -38.74
N ASN A 186 7.21 -16.00 -39.31
CA ASN A 186 7.12 -14.76 -38.51
C ASN A 186 5.71 -14.52 -38.00
N ILE A 187 4.67 -14.86 -38.74
CA ILE A 187 3.27 -14.82 -38.26
C ILE A 187 3.06 -15.82 -37.13
N GLU A 188 3.52 -17.04 -37.29
CA GLU A 188 3.38 -18.12 -36.27
C GLU A 188 4.10 -17.72 -34.98
N ALA A 189 5.32 -17.24 -35.06
CA ALA A 189 6.07 -16.76 -33.88
C ALA A 189 5.40 -15.56 -33.17
N ALA A 190 4.82 -14.63 -33.94
CA ALA A 190 4.10 -13.49 -33.37
C ALA A 190 2.76 -13.91 -32.73
N ALA A 191 2.05 -14.87 -33.34
CA ALA A 191 0.84 -15.44 -32.76
C ALA A 191 1.11 -16.23 -31.46
N GLY A 192 2.21 -16.99 -31.42
CA GLY A 192 2.69 -17.68 -30.21
C GLY A 192 2.94 -16.69 -29.07
N ARG A 193 3.72 -15.62 -29.32
CA ARG A 193 3.95 -14.57 -28.31
C ARG A 193 2.67 -13.93 -27.78
N LEU A 194 1.68 -13.69 -28.65
CA LEU A 194 0.40 -13.13 -28.23
C LEU A 194 -0.39 -14.11 -27.36
N SER A 195 -0.38 -15.40 -27.70
CA SER A 195 -1.00 -16.47 -26.90
C SER A 195 -0.40 -16.57 -25.50
N ASP A 196 0.93 -16.50 -25.39
CA ASP A 196 1.66 -16.52 -24.12
C ASP A 196 1.30 -15.31 -23.26
N LEU A 197 1.25 -14.12 -23.86
CA LEU A 197 0.86 -12.90 -23.17
C LEU A 197 -0.56 -13.00 -22.60
N ILE A 198 -1.53 -13.46 -23.40
CA ILE A 198 -2.91 -13.68 -22.96
C ILE A 198 -2.96 -14.70 -21.81
N SER A 199 -2.24 -15.81 -21.92
CA SER A 199 -2.18 -16.84 -20.90
C SER A 199 -1.63 -16.31 -19.58
N ASN A 200 -0.58 -15.48 -19.63
CA ASN A 200 0.01 -14.84 -18.46
C ASN A 200 -0.95 -13.85 -17.80
N ILE A 201 -1.70 -13.06 -18.59
CA ILE A 201 -2.73 -12.13 -18.06
C ILE A 201 -3.87 -12.91 -17.40
N LEU A 202 -4.33 -14.01 -17.99
CA LEU A 202 -5.38 -14.84 -17.40
C LEU A 202 -4.92 -15.50 -16.10
N ARG A 203 -3.66 -15.96 -16.05
CA ARG A 203 -3.06 -16.49 -14.80
C ARG A 203 -2.98 -15.42 -13.73
N LEU A 204 -2.51 -14.19 -14.04
CA LEU A 204 -2.47 -13.08 -13.11
C LEU A 204 -3.86 -12.74 -12.57
N ASN A 205 -4.85 -12.62 -13.45
CA ASN A 205 -6.24 -12.31 -13.07
C ASN A 205 -6.85 -13.41 -12.16
N LYS A 206 -6.50 -14.67 -12.41
CA LYS A 206 -6.89 -15.79 -11.55
C LYS A 206 -6.26 -15.68 -10.16
N LEU A 207 -4.98 -15.28 -10.09
CA LEU A 207 -4.25 -15.07 -8.83
C LEU A 207 -4.79 -13.88 -8.03
N GLU A 208 -5.20 -12.78 -8.68
CA GLU A 208 -5.73 -11.58 -8.00
C GLU A 208 -7.16 -11.76 -7.50
N ASN A 209 -8.02 -12.46 -8.26
CA ASN A 209 -9.47 -12.53 -7.97
C ASN A 209 -9.91 -13.78 -7.20
N GLN A 210 -9.08 -14.78 -7.08
CA GLN A 210 -9.36 -15.95 -6.25
C GLN A 210 -8.56 -15.83 -4.95
N ARG A 211 -9.21 -16.01 -3.79
CA ARG A 211 -8.50 -16.45 -2.60
C ARG A 211 -7.85 -17.78 -2.99
N ILE A 212 -6.54 -17.73 -3.23
CA ILE A 212 -5.77 -18.94 -3.46
C ILE A 212 -5.77 -19.66 -2.10
N ASP A 213 -6.61 -20.68 -1.97
CA ASP A 213 -6.42 -21.69 -0.92
C ASP A 213 -5.38 -22.66 -1.48
N PRO A 214 -4.07 -22.52 -1.12
CA PRO A 214 -3.05 -23.37 -1.68
C PRO A 214 -3.28 -24.82 -1.26
N GLU A 215 -3.25 -25.74 -2.21
CA GLU A 215 -3.32 -27.17 -1.95
C GLU A 215 -1.96 -27.64 -1.41
N MET A 216 -1.81 -27.53 -0.08
CA MET A 216 -0.55 -27.88 0.60
C MET A 216 -0.34 -29.39 0.59
N GLU A 217 0.68 -29.84 -0.12
CA GLU A 217 1.13 -31.23 -0.17
C GLU A 217 2.61 -31.36 0.15
N THR A 218 3.05 -32.57 0.50
CA THR A 218 4.49 -32.84 0.65
C THR A 218 5.09 -33.08 -0.72
N CYS A 219 5.87 -32.14 -1.22
CA CYS A 219 6.57 -32.24 -2.50
C CYS A 219 8.07 -32.33 -2.34
N ASP A 220 8.71 -33.12 -3.20
CA ASP A 220 10.16 -33.11 -3.37
C ASP A 220 10.56 -31.97 -4.30
N LEU A 221 11.12 -30.93 -3.72
CA LEU A 221 11.43 -29.70 -4.44
C LEU A 221 12.58 -29.86 -5.42
N CYS A 222 13.56 -30.74 -5.10
CA CYS A 222 14.66 -31.02 -6.02
C CYS A 222 14.17 -31.73 -7.29
N ALA A 223 13.33 -32.76 -7.15
CA ALA A 223 12.75 -33.45 -8.29
C ALA A 223 11.89 -32.51 -9.16
N GLN A 224 11.13 -31.59 -8.54
CA GLN A 224 10.34 -30.62 -9.28
C GLN A 224 11.22 -29.60 -10.04
N LEU A 225 12.30 -29.11 -9.41
CA LEU A 225 13.25 -28.20 -10.09
C LEU A 225 13.93 -28.89 -11.28
N GLU A 226 14.35 -30.15 -11.13
CA GLU A 226 14.91 -30.94 -12.24
C GLU A 226 13.93 -31.05 -13.41
N GLU A 227 12.67 -31.40 -13.12
CA GLU A 227 11.61 -31.44 -14.15
C GLU A 227 11.47 -30.10 -14.88
N CYS A 228 11.46 -28.98 -14.13
CA CYS A 228 11.35 -27.64 -14.72
C CYS A 228 12.60 -27.26 -15.53
N ILE A 229 13.80 -27.59 -15.09
CA ILE A 229 15.06 -27.31 -15.82
C ILE A 229 15.09 -28.04 -17.15
N LEU A 230 14.69 -29.31 -17.17
CA LEU A 230 14.64 -30.14 -18.38
C LEU A 230 13.64 -29.60 -19.43
N GLN A 231 12.57 -28.91 -19.04
CA GLN A 231 11.65 -28.29 -19.98
C GLN A 231 12.30 -27.20 -20.85
N TYR A 232 13.40 -26.66 -20.43
CA TYR A 232 14.13 -25.60 -21.15
C TYR A 232 15.42 -26.09 -21.82
N GLU A 233 15.66 -27.42 -21.91
CA GLU A 233 16.87 -28.02 -22.50
C GLU A 233 17.13 -27.47 -23.91
N GLU A 234 16.12 -27.43 -24.79
CA GLU A 234 16.24 -26.89 -26.16
C GLU A 234 16.69 -25.41 -26.15
N LEU A 235 16.26 -24.61 -25.19
CA LEU A 235 16.65 -23.21 -25.05
C LEU A 235 18.10 -23.05 -24.59
N TRP A 236 18.54 -23.92 -23.66
CA TRP A 236 19.92 -23.95 -23.21
C TRP A 236 20.87 -24.31 -24.34
N ASP A 237 20.52 -25.33 -25.12
CA ASP A 237 21.31 -25.80 -26.29
C ASP A 237 21.33 -24.77 -27.42
N GLU A 238 20.17 -24.17 -27.76
CA GLU A 238 20.08 -23.17 -28.85
C GLU A 238 20.97 -21.95 -28.60
N LYS A 239 21.09 -21.54 -27.34
CA LYS A 239 21.91 -20.40 -26.95
C LYS A 239 23.32 -20.75 -26.46
N ASP A 240 23.70 -22.04 -26.47
CA ASP A 240 24.96 -22.54 -25.94
C ASP A 240 25.23 -22.05 -24.48
N LEU A 241 24.19 -22.13 -23.63
CA LEU A 241 24.29 -21.68 -22.25
C LEU A 241 24.89 -22.74 -21.35
N GLU A 242 25.84 -22.34 -20.49
CA GLU A 242 26.40 -23.19 -19.47
C GLU A 242 25.44 -23.25 -18.27
N LEU A 243 25.00 -24.47 -17.92
CA LEU A 243 24.08 -24.69 -16.81
C LEU A 243 24.83 -25.28 -15.61
N GLU A 244 24.94 -24.51 -14.54
CA GLU A 244 25.51 -24.95 -13.26
C GLU A 244 24.39 -25.29 -12.26
N ILE A 245 24.35 -26.56 -11.81
CA ILE A 245 23.33 -27.04 -10.89
C ILE A 245 23.99 -27.48 -9.58
N GLU A 246 23.66 -26.81 -8.49
CA GLU A 246 24.10 -27.11 -7.14
C GLU A 246 22.88 -27.39 -6.24
N MET A 247 22.45 -28.64 -6.18
CA MET A 247 21.25 -29.05 -5.41
C MET A 247 21.56 -30.26 -4.51
N GLU A 248 20.82 -30.39 -3.43
CA GLU A 248 20.78 -31.59 -2.59
C GLU A 248 20.04 -32.72 -3.35
N ASP A 249 20.28 -33.98 -2.96
CA ASP A 249 19.62 -35.11 -3.60
C ASP A 249 18.09 -35.06 -3.44
N ARG A 250 17.61 -34.55 -2.30
CA ARG A 250 16.16 -34.40 -1.99
C ARG A 250 15.93 -33.29 -0.98
N ALA A 251 14.85 -32.56 -1.18
CA ALA A 251 14.36 -31.57 -0.22
C ALA A 251 12.82 -31.58 -0.18
N PHE A 252 12.26 -32.09 0.92
CA PHE A 252 10.81 -32.15 1.09
C PHE A 252 10.27 -30.89 1.74
N VAL A 253 9.26 -30.27 1.12
CA VAL A 253 8.56 -29.09 1.63
C VAL A 253 7.05 -29.32 1.62
N GLN A 254 6.34 -28.59 2.51
CA GLN A 254 4.89 -28.50 2.45
C GLN A 254 4.55 -27.27 1.61
N ALA A 255 4.08 -27.48 0.39
CA ALA A 255 3.76 -26.40 -0.53
C ALA A 255 2.71 -26.85 -1.58
N ASP A 256 2.15 -25.89 -2.30
CA ASP A 256 1.38 -26.15 -3.50
C ASP A 256 2.33 -26.33 -4.68
N ARG A 257 2.40 -27.56 -5.20
CA ARG A 257 3.29 -27.94 -6.31
C ARG A 257 3.07 -27.08 -7.55
N SER A 258 1.79 -26.78 -7.88
CA SER A 258 1.44 -26.01 -9.08
C SER A 258 1.90 -24.56 -8.99
N LEU A 259 1.80 -23.96 -7.79
CA LEU A 259 2.27 -22.59 -7.55
C LEU A 259 3.80 -22.51 -7.57
N LEU A 260 4.49 -23.50 -7.01
CA LEU A 260 5.96 -23.56 -7.08
C LEU A 260 6.45 -23.75 -8.51
N GLU A 261 5.82 -24.63 -9.27
CA GLU A 261 6.14 -24.83 -10.70
C GLU A 261 6.03 -23.52 -11.51
N LEU A 262 5.00 -22.70 -11.22
CA LEU A 262 4.86 -21.40 -11.83
C LEU A 262 6.05 -20.46 -11.49
N VAL A 263 6.52 -20.50 -10.24
CA VAL A 263 7.70 -19.72 -9.81
C VAL A 263 8.95 -20.16 -10.56
N TRP A 264 9.22 -21.49 -10.60
CA TRP A 264 10.40 -22.02 -11.26
C TRP A 264 10.40 -21.72 -12.75
N ASN A 265 9.29 -21.93 -13.43
CA ASN A 265 9.16 -21.64 -14.84
C ASN A 265 9.37 -20.16 -15.15
N ASN A 266 8.89 -19.24 -14.32
CA ASN A 266 9.16 -17.81 -14.50
C ASN A 266 10.63 -17.46 -14.33
N LEU A 267 11.30 -18.00 -13.30
CA LEU A 267 12.71 -17.71 -13.05
C LEU A 267 13.62 -18.31 -14.14
N LEU A 268 13.42 -19.58 -14.49
CA LEU A 268 14.20 -20.27 -15.52
C LEU A 268 14.00 -19.67 -16.91
N SER A 269 12.77 -19.37 -17.28
CA SER A 269 12.45 -18.68 -18.55
C SER A 269 13.10 -17.31 -18.65
N ASN A 270 13.10 -16.53 -17.56
CA ASN A 270 13.76 -15.23 -17.54
C ASN A 270 15.28 -15.39 -17.66
N ALA A 271 15.89 -16.28 -16.88
CA ALA A 271 17.32 -16.57 -16.99
C ALA A 271 17.71 -16.95 -18.42
N GLY A 272 17.00 -17.89 -19.06
CA GLY A 272 17.28 -18.28 -20.44
C GLY A 272 17.04 -17.18 -21.47
N LYS A 273 16.04 -16.32 -21.27
CA LYS A 273 15.77 -15.21 -22.21
C LYS A 273 16.82 -14.12 -22.18
N PHE A 274 17.25 -13.72 -20.96
CA PHE A 274 18.08 -12.54 -20.76
C PHE A 274 19.58 -12.84 -20.68
N THR A 275 19.98 -14.11 -20.60
CA THR A 275 21.39 -14.51 -20.75
C THR A 275 21.80 -14.47 -22.22
N GLU A 276 22.93 -13.84 -22.49
CA GLU A 276 23.54 -13.80 -23.83
C GLU A 276 24.05 -15.19 -24.20
N PRO A 277 24.13 -15.52 -25.53
CA PRO A 277 24.69 -16.79 -25.99
C PRO A 277 26.09 -17.05 -25.40
N GLY A 278 26.32 -18.27 -24.92
CA GLY A 278 27.57 -18.66 -24.25
C GLY A 278 27.67 -18.18 -22.80
N GLY A 279 26.60 -17.62 -22.23
CA GLY A 279 26.54 -17.22 -20.80
C GLY A 279 26.22 -18.38 -19.88
N THR A 280 26.20 -18.12 -18.57
CA THR A 280 26.01 -19.13 -17.52
C THR A 280 24.72 -18.88 -16.76
N VAL A 281 23.92 -19.92 -16.51
CA VAL A 281 22.78 -19.94 -15.60
C VAL A 281 23.09 -20.89 -14.46
N THR A 282 23.06 -20.38 -13.23
CA THR A 282 23.34 -21.15 -12.02
C THR A 282 22.06 -21.36 -11.23
N VAL A 283 21.69 -22.62 -10.95
CA VAL A 283 20.56 -22.99 -10.10
C VAL A 283 21.10 -23.60 -8.81
N ARG A 284 20.84 -22.99 -7.67
CA ARG A 284 21.26 -23.48 -6.35
C ARG A 284 20.07 -23.76 -5.48
N GLN A 285 20.10 -24.91 -4.80
CA GLN A 285 19.15 -25.25 -3.77
C GLN A 285 19.91 -25.72 -2.53
N ARG A 286 19.51 -25.24 -1.35
CA ARG A 286 20.10 -25.67 -0.08
C ARG A 286 19.07 -25.58 1.06
N THR A 287 19.20 -26.47 2.03
CA THR A 287 18.41 -26.45 3.26
C THR A 287 19.13 -25.65 4.34
N VAL A 288 18.49 -24.59 4.86
CA VAL A 288 19.06 -23.69 5.87
C VAL A 288 18.08 -23.54 7.03
N LYS A 289 18.47 -24.06 8.22
CA LYS A 289 17.78 -23.84 9.52
C LYS A 289 16.24 -23.85 9.47
N GLY A 290 15.65 -24.85 8.79
CA GLY A 290 14.19 -25.07 8.79
C GLY A 290 13.43 -24.47 7.62
N TYR A 291 14.11 -23.93 6.62
CA TYR A 291 13.58 -23.54 5.32
C TYR A 291 14.50 -24.02 4.19
N VAL A 292 13.97 -24.11 2.99
CA VAL A 292 14.71 -24.43 1.78
C VAL A 292 14.87 -23.15 0.97
N GLU A 293 16.11 -22.83 0.61
CA GLU A 293 16.46 -21.69 -0.21
C GLU A 293 16.75 -22.17 -1.63
N VAL A 294 16.10 -21.53 -2.63
CA VAL A 294 16.40 -21.75 -4.04
C VAL A 294 16.81 -20.42 -4.65
N SER A 295 17.88 -20.43 -5.42
CA SER A 295 18.34 -19.26 -6.17
C SER A 295 18.59 -19.63 -7.63
N VAL A 296 18.18 -18.75 -8.54
CA VAL A 296 18.50 -18.80 -9.96
C VAL A 296 19.26 -17.54 -10.28
N ALA A 297 20.50 -17.69 -10.74
CA ALA A 297 21.36 -16.58 -11.12
C ALA A 297 21.76 -16.72 -12.58
N ASP A 298 21.82 -15.62 -13.30
CA ASP A 298 22.21 -15.54 -14.70
C ASP A 298 23.30 -14.47 -14.90
N THR A 299 24.07 -14.61 -15.99
CA THR A 299 25.10 -13.65 -16.40
C THR A 299 24.59 -12.65 -17.45
N GLY A 300 23.28 -12.44 -17.54
CA GLY A 300 22.64 -11.54 -18.48
C GLY A 300 22.78 -10.05 -18.11
N CYS A 301 22.00 -9.21 -18.79
CA CYS A 301 22.06 -7.74 -18.65
C CYS A 301 21.57 -7.21 -17.29
N GLY A 302 21.00 -8.06 -16.44
CA GLY A 302 20.39 -7.66 -15.17
C GLY A 302 19.05 -6.94 -15.33
N MET A 303 18.40 -6.67 -14.20
CA MET A 303 17.18 -5.86 -14.14
C MET A 303 17.56 -4.40 -13.83
N ALA A 304 17.05 -3.46 -14.64
CA ALA A 304 17.27 -2.02 -14.49
C ALA A 304 16.41 -1.41 -13.37
#